data_cc6719bf23b5e2b961aa639c1b85503a
#
_entry.id   cc6719bf23b5e2b961aa639c1b85503a
#
_cell.length_a   1.000
_cell.length_b   1.000
_cell.length_c   1.000
_cell.angle_alpha   90.00
_cell.angle_beta   90.00
_cell.angle_gamma   90.00
#
_symmetry.space_group_name_H-M   'P 1'
#
loop_
_entity.id
_entity.type
_entity.pdbx_description
1 polymer ?
#
loop_
_entity_poly.entity_id
_entity_poly.type
_entity_poly.pdbx_seq_one_letter_code
_entity_poly.pdbx_strand_id
1 'polypeptide(L)'
;MTIRFVPDAQWFRSQKGNGVLAGSPLTYFGVTDAGSKILDAIESNADLPQNHSQLTDRLLATGAVHPAQSLEANSSDVTVVIPAFITDTQSHTNLENLIASLIGLAIVVVGDASPHPVHISGARVIRHDTNKGPAAARNTGIALVATKFVACVDADVSVTGEQLLTLAGYLADERVAMVAPRITSLNDKTFIGEFESLHSPLDLGSTPALVRPMSRVSYLPATVLVCNTNSLRTVGSFDESLRLGEDVDLVWRCTESGLWCRYVPAIECPHRARRSIRALLHQRFEYGSSAAALDHRHPHRASPLRAHALLLVAAMSILMGLLSVAVVFIALTILYFCWSLRSTKISMTSRTRLAWLGIVSTTKLLAQAIMRCWWPLFLLASLVSWRPGVMLTFSALVPSISGLMRFKPNHPIRYLLVRIISDMSYASGVWAGAIRTRSVRCLLPVITVRRSISH
;
A
#
# COMPACT_ATOMS: atom_id res chain seq x y z
N MET A 1 9.59 14.75 25.59
CA MET A 1 9.04 15.28 24.32
C MET A 1 7.64 14.75 24.17
N THR A 2 6.64 15.62 23.99
CA THR A 2 5.23 15.19 23.88
C THR A 2 5.00 14.62 22.50
N ILE A 3 4.50 13.38 22.40
CA ILE A 3 4.17 12.76 21.12
C ILE A 3 2.93 13.45 20.55
N ARG A 4 3.06 14.05 19.36
CA ARG A 4 1.93 14.63 18.63
C ARG A 4 1.36 13.63 17.64
N PHE A 5 0.09 13.78 17.33
CA PHE A 5 -0.62 12.90 16.42
C PHE A 5 -1.29 13.71 15.31
N VAL A 6 -1.34 13.11 14.11
CA VAL A 6 -2.09 13.64 12.97
C VAL A 6 -3.29 12.75 12.67
N PRO A 7 -4.43 13.33 12.27
CA PRO A 7 -5.60 12.56 11.88
C PRO A 7 -5.35 11.74 10.62
N ASP A 8 -6.01 10.58 10.50
CA ASP A 8 -6.05 9.83 9.23
C ASP A 8 -6.83 10.61 8.15
N ALA A 9 -6.55 10.30 6.88
CA ALA A 9 -7.23 10.92 5.74
C ALA A 9 -8.77 10.70 5.73
N GLN A 10 -9.26 9.69 6.45
CA GLN A 10 -10.68 9.38 6.57
C GLN A 10 -11.30 9.97 7.85
N TRP A 11 -10.61 10.90 8.50
CA TRP A 11 -11.11 11.55 9.72
C TRP A 11 -12.35 12.39 9.45
N PHE A 12 -13.45 12.07 10.11
CA PHE A 12 -14.71 12.80 10.01
C PHE A 12 -15.27 13.09 11.41
N ARG A 13 -15.19 14.34 11.84
CA ARG A 13 -15.73 14.82 13.12
C ARG A 13 -17.24 14.92 13.06
N SER A 14 -17.95 14.46 14.11
CA SER A 14 -19.39 14.67 14.23
C SER A 14 -19.71 16.16 14.49
N GLN A 15 -20.84 16.65 13.96
CA GLN A 15 -21.22 18.07 14.08
C GLN A 15 -21.37 18.56 15.52
N LYS A 16 -21.69 17.68 16.47
CA LYS A 16 -21.81 18.00 17.90
C LYS A 16 -20.48 17.87 18.67
N GLY A 17 -19.37 17.63 17.99
CA GLY A 17 -18.05 17.50 18.61
C GLY A 17 -17.80 16.21 19.40
N ASN A 18 -18.84 15.45 19.75
CA ASN A 18 -18.79 14.34 20.71
C ASN A 18 -18.46 12.99 20.04
N GLY A 19 -17.77 12.97 18.91
CA GLY A 19 -17.35 11.73 18.26
C GLY A 19 -16.66 11.96 16.94
N VAL A 20 -15.95 10.95 16.50
CA VAL A 20 -15.22 10.91 15.22
C VAL A 20 -15.44 9.57 14.54
N LEU A 21 -15.58 9.60 13.23
CA LEU A 21 -15.57 8.43 12.36
C LEU A 21 -14.24 8.41 11.62
N ALA A 22 -13.40 7.39 11.84
CA ALA A 22 -12.07 7.34 11.28
C ALA A 22 -11.51 5.92 11.30
N GLY A 23 -10.32 5.72 10.72
CA GLY A 23 -9.56 4.49 10.78
C GLY A 23 -9.92 3.46 9.70
N SER A 24 -9.19 2.35 9.69
CA SER A 24 -9.38 1.24 8.74
C SER A 24 -9.33 -0.11 9.48
N PRO A 25 -10.47 -0.80 9.66
CA PRO A 25 -11.81 -0.47 9.15
C PRO A 25 -12.38 0.82 9.76
N LEU A 26 -13.32 1.45 9.04
CA LEU A 26 -13.96 2.69 9.50
C LEU A 26 -14.72 2.44 10.81
N THR A 27 -14.32 3.13 11.88
CA THR A 27 -14.80 2.96 13.26
C THR A 27 -15.35 4.26 13.77
N TYR A 28 -16.45 4.22 14.51
CA TYR A 28 -17.00 5.38 15.20
C TYR A 28 -16.56 5.41 16.67
N PHE A 29 -15.92 6.49 17.06
CA PHE A 29 -15.50 6.75 18.45
C PHE A 29 -16.42 7.81 19.04
N GLY A 30 -17.36 7.39 19.89
CA GLY A 30 -18.09 8.31 20.76
C GLY A 30 -17.21 8.72 21.94
N VAL A 31 -17.14 10.00 22.22
CA VAL A 31 -16.27 10.55 23.27
C VAL A 31 -17.05 11.42 24.25
N THR A 32 -16.53 11.54 25.47
CA THR A 32 -16.95 12.52 26.50
C THR A 32 -16.38 13.90 26.16
N ASP A 33 -16.75 14.93 26.95
CA ASP A 33 -16.19 16.27 26.76
C ASP A 33 -14.67 16.30 26.95
N ALA A 34 -14.15 15.51 27.89
CA ALA A 34 -12.69 15.34 28.02
C ALA A 34 -12.06 14.70 26.78
N GLY A 35 -12.69 13.66 26.22
CA GLY A 35 -12.27 13.06 24.96
C GLY A 35 -12.39 14.02 23.77
N SER A 36 -13.40 14.92 23.75
CA SER A 36 -13.53 15.96 22.74
C SER A 36 -12.32 16.89 22.72
N LYS A 37 -11.81 17.31 23.88
CA LYS A 37 -10.60 18.12 23.99
C LYS A 37 -9.35 17.41 23.45
N ILE A 38 -9.26 16.08 23.60
CA ILE A 38 -8.19 15.28 23.00
C ILE A 38 -8.31 15.30 21.48
N LEU A 39 -9.52 15.11 20.93
CA LEU A 39 -9.72 15.17 19.48
C LEU A 39 -9.42 16.58 18.92
N ASP A 40 -9.79 17.64 19.65
CA ASP A 40 -9.50 19.03 19.26
C ASP A 40 -7.98 19.30 19.25
N ALA A 41 -7.24 18.77 20.22
CA ALA A 41 -5.79 18.86 20.27
C ALA A 41 -5.12 18.12 19.10
N ILE A 42 -5.63 16.93 18.73
CA ILE A 42 -5.16 16.17 17.56
C ILE A 42 -5.42 16.96 16.26
N GLU A 43 -6.61 17.52 16.08
CA GLU A 43 -6.99 18.31 14.90
C GLU A 43 -6.16 19.60 14.76
N SER A 44 -5.82 20.25 15.86
CA SER A 44 -4.99 21.46 15.91
C SER A 44 -3.47 21.20 15.97
N ASN A 45 -3.06 19.92 15.97
CA ASN A 45 -1.65 19.50 16.18
C ASN A 45 -1.02 20.09 17.46
N ALA A 46 -1.85 20.24 18.50
CA ALA A 46 -1.44 20.74 19.82
C ALA A 46 -0.98 19.60 20.75
N ASP A 47 -0.39 19.97 21.88
CA ASP A 47 -0.02 19.02 22.92
C ASP A 47 -1.28 18.41 23.55
N LEU A 48 -1.23 17.12 23.83
CA LEU A 48 -2.39 16.41 24.35
C LEU A 48 -2.62 16.71 25.82
N PRO A 49 -3.91 16.81 26.26
CA PRO A 49 -4.25 16.92 27.66
C PRO A 49 -3.75 15.72 28.48
N GLN A 50 -3.66 15.87 29.80
CA GLN A 50 -3.38 14.75 30.70
C GLN A 50 -4.46 13.65 30.55
N ASN A 51 -4.08 12.37 30.80
CA ASN A 51 -4.98 11.21 30.70
C ASN A 51 -5.51 10.90 29.27
N HIS A 52 -4.73 11.23 28.24
CA HIS A 52 -5.10 10.95 26.85
C HIS A 52 -4.88 9.49 26.41
N SER A 53 -4.06 8.69 27.11
CA SER A 53 -3.50 7.42 26.64
C SER A 53 -4.55 6.42 26.15
N GLN A 54 -5.63 6.19 26.91
CA GLN A 54 -6.65 5.20 26.56
C GLN A 54 -7.36 5.50 25.23
N LEU A 55 -7.73 6.76 24.99
CA LEU A 55 -8.37 7.15 23.73
C LEU A 55 -7.39 7.13 22.58
N THR A 56 -6.18 7.66 22.77
CA THR A 56 -5.15 7.68 21.73
C THR A 56 -4.69 6.27 21.35
N ASP A 57 -4.57 5.33 22.29
CA ASP A 57 -4.26 3.93 21.99
C ASP A 57 -5.35 3.27 21.14
N ARG A 58 -6.61 3.50 21.42
CA ARG A 58 -7.73 3.02 20.59
C ARG A 58 -7.69 3.64 19.18
N LEU A 59 -7.43 4.94 19.07
CA LEU A 59 -7.30 5.63 17.79
C LEU A 59 -6.09 5.11 16.98
N LEU A 60 -4.94 4.92 17.65
CA LEU A 60 -3.74 4.33 17.03
C LEU A 60 -3.95 2.90 16.55
N ALA A 61 -4.63 2.07 17.36
CA ALA A 61 -4.90 0.67 17.05
C ALA A 61 -5.81 0.48 15.82
N THR A 62 -6.64 1.47 15.52
CA THR A 62 -7.50 1.46 14.31
C THR A 62 -6.90 2.22 13.14
N GLY A 63 -5.76 2.91 13.32
CA GLY A 63 -5.19 3.80 12.33
C GLY A 63 -6.03 5.06 12.10
N ALA A 64 -6.83 5.47 13.11
CA ALA A 64 -7.56 6.74 13.07
C ALA A 64 -6.64 7.95 13.26
N VAL A 65 -5.51 7.74 13.94
CA VAL A 65 -4.45 8.74 14.10
C VAL A 65 -3.08 8.11 13.87
N HIS A 66 -2.11 8.94 13.51
CA HIS A 66 -0.73 8.54 13.29
C HIS A 66 0.21 9.43 14.09
N PRO A 67 1.35 8.90 14.63
CA PRO A 67 2.38 9.74 15.21
C PRO A 67 2.89 10.74 14.17
N ALA A 68 2.96 12.03 14.54
CA ALA A 68 3.45 13.08 13.65
C ALA A 68 4.98 13.08 13.53
N GLN A 69 5.65 12.63 14.58
CA GLN A 69 7.11 12.58 14.71
C GLN A 69 7.52 11.35 15.50
N SER A 70 8.77 10.91 15.33
CA SER A 70 9.43 9.95 16.19
C SER A 70 10.72 10.56 16.76
N LEU A 71 11.21 10.02 17.86
CA LEU A 71 12.58 10.24 18.29
C LEU A 71 13.50 9.42 17.37
N GLU A 72 14.63 9.96 16.99
CA GLU A 72 15.63 9.20 16.24
C GLU A 72 16.17 8.05 17.11
N ALA A 73 16.36 6.89 16.46
CA ALA A 73 17.05 5.77 17.09
C ALA A 73 18.57 6.04 17.12
N ASN A 74 19.28 5.36 18.01
CA ASN A 74 20.74 5.43 18.00
C ASN A 74 21.30 4.68 16.78
N SER A 75 22.38 5.20 16.19
CA SER A 75 23.02 4.55 15.05
C SER A 75 23.55 3.14 15.38
N SER A 76 23.96 2.90 16.62
CA SER A 76 24.37 1.58 17.12
C SER A 76 23.23 0.54 17.14
N ASP A 77 21.97 0.98 17.09
CA ASP A 77 20.81 0.09 17.15
C ASP A 77 20.32 -0.36 15.76
N VAL A 78 20.92 0.17 14.69
CA VAL A 78 20.46 -0.07 13.31
C VAL A 78 21.57 -0.71 12.47
N THR A 79 21.24 -1.82 11.79
CA THR A 79 22.08 -2.39 10.73
C THR A 79 21.33 -2.32 9.41
N VAL A 80 22.00 -1.86 8.35
CA VAL A 80 21.45 -1.80 7.00
C VAL A 80 21.82 -3.05 6.24
N VAL A 81 20.83 -3.69 5.57
CA VAL A 81 21.02 -4.86 4.71
C VAL A 81 20.65 -4.45 3.28
N ILE A 82 21.60 -4.57 2.36
CA ILE A 82 21.46 -4.18 0.95
C ILE A 82 21.60 -5.42 0.06
N PRO A 83 20.51 -5.95 -0.51
CA PRO A 83 20.60 -6.95 -1.58
C PRO A 83 21.15 -6.28 -2.84
N ALA A 84 22.16 -6.84 -3.47
CA ALA A 84 22.83 -6.24 -4.62
C ALA A 84 23.01 -7.25 -5.76
N PHE A 85 22.56 -6.86 -6.97
CA PHE A 85 22.85 -7.56 -8.21
C PHE A 85 23.46 -6.57 -9.20
N ILE A 86 24.80 -6.50 -9.20
CA ILE A 86 25.57 -5.48 -9.92
C ILE A 86 25.97 -6.05 -11.27
N THR A 87 25.46 -5.48 -12.36
CA THR A 87 25.70 -5.94 -13.75
C THR A 87 26.53 -4.97 -14.58
N ASP A 88 26.63 -3.71 -14.14
CA ASP A 88 27.29 -2.64 -14.87
C ASP A 88 27.89 -1.59 -13.92
N THR A 89 28.69 -0.68 -14.47
CA THR A 89 29.34 0.41 -13.73
C THR A 89 28.31 1.34 -13.05
N GLN A 90 27.16 1.58 -13.68
CA GLN A 90 26.15 2.46 -13.12
C GLN A 90 25.53 1.87 -11.85
N SER A 91 25.22 0.58 -11.86
CA SER A 91 24.69 -0.12 -10.68
C SER A 91 25.72 -0.16 -9.54
N HIS A 92 27.02 -0.29 -9.87
CA HIS A 92 28.10 -0.20 -8.90
C HIS A 92 28.18 1.20 -8.26
N THR A 93 28.22 2.25 -9.10
CA THR A 93 28.25 3.64 -8.61
C THR A 93 27.04 3.99 -7.77
N ASN A 94 25.85 3.46 -8.12
CA ASN A 94 24.65 3.68 -7.29
C ASN A 94 24.82 3.09 -5.88
N LEU A 95 25.35 1.88 -5.79
CA LEU A 95 25.60 1.22 -4.53
C LEU A 95 26.66 1.98 -3.69
N GLU A 96 27.74 2.47 -4.31
CA GLU A 96 28.74 3.30 -3.64
C GLU A 96 28.13 4.58 -3.08
N ASN A 97 27.33 5.29 -3.87
CA ASN A 97 26.65 6.52 -3.44
C ASN A 97 25.67 6.25 -2.29
N LEU A 98 24.94 5.12 -2.34
CA LEU A 98 24.06 4.72 -1.26
C LEU A 98 24.86 4.48 0.03
N ILE A 99 25.94 3.70 -0.03
CA ILE A 99 26.78 3.42 1.15
C ILE A 99 27.37 4.71 1.71
N ALA A 100 27.84 5.61 0.86
CA ALA A 100 28.35 6.92 1.28
C ALA A 100 27.29 7.78 1.99
N SER A 101 26.01 7.63 1.66
CA SER A 101 24.90 8.33 2.34
C SER A 101 24.49 7.72 3.70
N LEU A 102 25.02 6.53 4.02
CA LEU A 102 24.71 5.74 5.22
C LEU A 102 25.85 5.76 6.26
N ILE A 103 26.74 6.75 6.20
CA ILE A 103 27.90 6.88 7.09
C ILE A 103 27.45 6.83 8.56
N GLY A 104 28.16 6.04 9.37
CA GLY A 104 27.87 5.86 10.79
C GLY A 104 26.93 4.71 11.12
N LEU A 105 26.39 4.02 10.12
CA LEU A 105 25.60 2.80 10.30
C LEU A 105 26.41 1.55 9.96
N ALA A 106 26.11 0.44 10.62
CA ALA A 106 26.60 -0.88 10.21
C ALA A 106 25.91 -1.31 8.91
N ILE A 107 26.68 -1.73 7.90
CA ILE A 107 26.15 -2.09 6.58
C ILE A 107 26.57 -3.49 6.20
N VAL A 108 25.61 -4.31 5.76
CA VAL A 108 25.82 -5.64 5.17
C VAL A 108 25.30 -5.61 3.74
N VAL A 109 26.18 -5.80 2.76
CA VAL A 109 25.82 -5.95 1.34
C VAL A 109 25.81 -7.43 1.00
N VAL A 110 24.75 -7.92 0.39
CA VAL A 110 24.65 -9.30 -0.10
C VAL A 110 24.59 -9.29 -1.63
N GLY A 111 25.73 -9.60 -2.25
CA GLY A 111 25.86 -9.73 -3.70
C GLY A 111 25.23 -11.05 -4.16
N ASP A 112 24.10 -10.98 -4.87
CA ASP A 112 23.33 -12.16 -5.30
C ASP A 112 23.78 -12.62 -6.69
N ALA A 113 24.95 -13.26 -6.76
CA ALA A 113 25.60 -13.74 -7.98
C ALA A 113 25.87 -12.63 -9.02
N SER A 114 26.28 -11.45 -8.58
CA SER A 114 26.75 -10.39 -9.48
C SER A 114 27.86 -10.93 -10.41
N PRO A 115 27.87 -10.61 -11.72
CA PRO A 115 28.88 -11.10 -12.67
C PRO A 115 30.33 -10.88 -12.21
N HIS A 116 30.57 -9.74 -11.54
CA HIS A 116 31.86 -9.40 -10.95
C HIS A 116 31.77 -9.33 -9.43
N PRO A 117 32.86 -9.64 -8.70
CA PRO A 117 32.90 -9.45 -7.25
C PRO A 117 32.58 -8.00 -6.88
N VAL A 118 31.71 -7.83 -5.88
CA VAL A 118 31.36 -6.51 -5.35
C VAL A 118 32.41 -6.16 -4.29
N HIS A 119 33.29 -5.20 -4.58
CA HIS A 119 34.27 -4.65 -3.64
C HIS A 119 33.85 -3.24 -3.25
N ILE A 120 33.42 -3.05 -2.02
CA ILE A 120 32.94 -1.75 -1.53
C ILE A 120 33.50 -1.50 -0.13
N SER A 121 34.10 -0.32 0.04
CA SER A 121 34.57 0.16 1.34
C SER A 121 33.41 0.57 2.22
N GLY A 122 33.51 0.36 3.52
CA GLY A 122 32.52 0.80 4.51
C GLY A 122 31.35 -0.18 4.71
N ALA A 123 31.36 -1.36 4.07
CA ALA A 123 30.36 -2.38 4.26
C ALA A 123 30.97 -3.79 4.39
N ARG A 124 30.30 -4.66 5.15
CA ARG A 124 30.58 -6.10 5.14
C ARG A 124 29.89 -6.71 3.91
N VAL A 125 30.68 -7.29 2.99
CA VAL A 125 30.15 -7.89 1.76
C VAL A 125 30.07 -9.41 1.91
N ILE A 126 28.92 -9.98 1.55
CA ILE A 126 28.67 -11.43 1.43
C ILE A 126 28.32 -11.69 -0.04
N ARG A 127 28.74 -12.82 -0.58
CA ARG A 127 28.44 -13.22 -1.96
C ARG A 127 27.69 -14.54 -2.02
N HIS A 128 26.63 -14.60 -2.80
CA HIS A 128 26.03 -15.84 -3.26
C HIS A 128 26.68 -16.29 -4.58
N ASP A 129 26.96 -17.56 -4.73
CA ASP A 129 27.52 -18.15 -5.95
C ASP A 129 26.46 -18.24 -7.07
N THR A 130 25.19 -18.37 -6.71
CA THR A 130 24.05 -18.43 -7.63
C THR A 130 23.01 -17.40 -7.24
N ASN A 131 22.29 -16.85 -8.23
CA ASN A 131 21.21 -15.90 -7.99
C ASN A 131 20.02 -16.60 -7.30
N LYS A 132 19.78 -16.25 -6.06
CA LYS A 132 18.70 -16.79 -5.21
C LYS A 132 17.50 -15.85 -5.09
N GLY A 133 17.65 -14.63 -5.60
CA GLY A 133 16.60 -13.60 -5.54
C GLY A 133 16.69 -12.69 -4.32
N PRO A 134 15.93 -11.58 -4.33
CA PRO A 134 16.04 -10.52 -3.32
C PRO A 134 15.64 -10.98 -1.92
N ALA A 135 14.67 -11.87 -1.79
CA ALA A 135 14.25 -12.45 -0.51
C ALA A 135 15.40 -13.18 0.19
N ALA A 136 16.08 -14.10 -0.52
CA ALA A 136 17.21 -14.86 0.00
C ALA A 136 18.40 -13.96 0.33
N ALA A 137 18.68 -12.96 -0.52
CA ALA A 137 19.74 -12.00 -0.24
C ALA A 137 19.46 -11.18 1.03
N ARG A 138 18.23 -10.69 1.20
CA ARG A 138 17.84 -9.99 2.44
C ARG A 138 17.95 -10.91 3.66
N ASN A 139 17.45 -12.15 3.58
CA ASN A 139 17.53 -13.11 4.68
C ASN A 139 18.97 -13.44 5.07
N THR A 140 19.88 -13.61 4.12
CA THR A 140 21.30 -13.83 4.39
C THR A 140 21.90 -12.65 5.16
N GLY A 141 21.57 -11.42 4.79
CA GLY A 141 21.99 -10.22 5.51
C GLY A 141 21.35 -10.14 6.90
N ILE A 142 20.04 -10.37 7.04
CA ILE A 142 19.29 -10.34 8.30
C ILE A 142 19.83 -11.36 9.32
N ALA A 143 20.29 -12.52 8.86
CA ALA A 143 20.89 -13.53 9.73
C ALA A 143 22.15 -13.04 10.45
N LEU A 144 22.86 -12.05 9.89
CA LEU A 144 24.08 -11.47 10.44
C LEU A 144 23.82 -10.25 11.34
N VAL A 145 22.58 -9.76 11.40
CA VAL A 145 22.20 -8.58 12.17
C VAL A 145 22.12 -8.93 13.65
N ALA A 146 22.85 -8.19 14.50
CA ALA A 146 22.79 -8.31 15.96
C ALA A 146 22.07 -7.12 16.62
N THR A 147 21.81 -6.06 15.86
CA THR A 147 21.19 -4.83 16.33
C THR A 147 19.69 -4.97 16.53
N LYS A 148 19.10 -4.06 17.33
CA LYS A 148 17.67 -4.02 17.64
C LYS A 148 16.81 -3.85 16.40
N PHE A 149 17.29 -3.08 15.43
CA PHE A 149 16.58 -2.77 14.18
C PHE A 149 17.42 -3.16 12.97
N VAL A 150 16.74 -3.60 11.93
CA VAL A 150 17.31 -3.86 10.61
C VAL A 150 16.61 -3.00 9.56
N ALA A 151 17.38 -2.32 8.72
CA ALA A 151 16.87 -1.60 7.57
C ALA A 151 17.22 -2.37 6.29
N CYS A 152 16.22 -2.94 5.60
CA CYS A 152 16.39 -3.47 4.25
C CYS A 152 16.29 -2.31 3.27
N VAL A 153 17.30 -2.14 2.40
CA VAL A 153 17.39 -1.02 1.45
C VAL A 153 17.85 -1.56 0.11
N ASP A 154 17.09 -1.31 -0.95
CA ASP A 154 17.49 -1.72 -2.31
C ASP A 154 18.63 -0.83 -2.84
N ALA A 155 19.52 -1.39 -3.65
CA ALA A 155 20.74 -0.73 -4.11
C ALA A 155 20.51 0.46 -5.08
N ASP A 156 19.27 0.67 -5.55
CA ASP A 156 18.88 1.67 -6.53
C ASP A 156 17.95 2.78 -5.96
N VAL A 157 17.88 2.87 -4.62
CA VAL A 157 17.15 3.92 -3.90
C VAL A 157 18.10 4.95 -3.29
N SER A 158 17.62 6.17 -3.11
CA SER A 158 18.34 7.22 -2.39
C SER A 158 17.72 7.39 -1.01
N VAL A 159 18.50 7.14 0.03
CA VAL A 159 18.11 7.28 1.44
C VAL A 159 19.34 7.67 2.27
N THR A 160 19.14 8.47 3.32
CA THR A 160 20.22 8.88 4.24
C THR A 160 20.17 8.10 5.56
N GLY A 161 21.31 8.07 6.28
CA GLY A 161 21.36 7.48 7.62
C GLY A 161 20.36 8.14 8.58
N GLU A 162 20.24 9.47 8.57
CA GLU A 162 19.27 10.23 9.37
C GLU A 162 17.81 9.79 9.09
N GLN A 163 17.45 9.63 7.81
CA GLN A 163 16.13 9.14 7.44
C GLN A 163 15.84 7.74 7.99
N LEU A 164 16.83 6.83 7.96
CA LEU A 164 16.67 5.49 8.52
C LEU A 164 16.57 5.52 10.05
N LEU A 165 17.34 6.37 10.73
CA LEU A 165 17.26 6.56 12.19
C LEU A 165 15.91 7.13 12.61
N THR A 166 15.40 8.11 11.86
CA THR A 166 14.06 8.66 12.08
C THR A 166 12.97 7.58 11.89
N LEU A 167 13.06 6.76 10.83
CA LEU A 167 12.13 5.63 10.62
C LEU A 167 12.22 4.61 11.76
N ALA A 168 13.43 4.25 12.19
CA ALA A 168 13.65 3.32 13.30
C ALA A 168 13.02 3.82 14.61
N GLY A 169 12.97 5.13 14.82
CA GLY A 169 12.33 5.74 15.98
C GLY A 169 10.82 5.42 16.13
N TYR A 170 10.11 5.18 15.02
CA TYR A 170 8.70 4.74 15.07
C TYR A 170 8.54 3.30 15.61
N LEU A 171 9.61 2.51 15.64
CA LEU A 171 9.65 1.16 16.23
C LEU A 171 9.84 1.18 17.75
N ALA A 172 9.88 2.36 18.39
CA ALA A 172 9.88 2.48 19.86
C ALA A 172 8.57 1.94 20.48
N ASP A 173 7.45 2.01 19.75
CA ASP A 173 6.21 1.29 20.10
C ASP A 173 6.39 -0.20 19.75
N GLU A 174 6.49 -1.07 20.75
CA GLU A 174 6.72 -2.50 20.58
C GLU A 174 5.68 -3.23 19.73
N ARG A 175 4.49 -2.63 19.56
CA ARG A 175 3.45 -3.14 18.66
C ARG A 175 3.82 -2.98 17.19
N VAL A 176 4.74 -2.03 16.88
CA VAL A 176 5.17 -1.73 15.51
C VAL A 176 6.34 -2.64 15.12
N ALA A 177 6.11 -3.54 14.19
CA ALA A 177 7.13 -4.44 13.66
C ALA A 177 7.91 -3.83 12.49
N MET A 178 7.25 -3.01 11.67
CA MET A 178 7.81 -2.49 10.42
C MET A 178 7.35 -1.08 10.12
N VAL A 179 8.24 -0.31 9.50
CA VAL A 179 7.98 1.06 9.02
C VAL A 179 8.61 1.22 7.64
N ALA A 180 7.88 1.86 6.71
CA ALA A 180 8.43 2.24 5.42
C ALA A 180 8.13 3.71 5.09
N PRO A 181 9.06 4.40 4.40
CA PRO A 181 8.86 5.74 3.88
C PRO A 181 8.04 5.74 2.60
N ARG A 182 7.76 6.91 2.07
CA ARG A 182 7.26 7.06 0.71
C ARG A 182 8.38 6.85 -0.31
N ILE A 183 8.15 5.94 -1.24
CA ILE A 183 9.07 5.71 -2.36
C ILE A 183 8.58 6.53 -3.54
N THR A 184 9.30 7.61 -3.85
CA THR A 184 9.00 8.48 -4.99
C THR A 184 9.87 8.09 -6.19
N SER A 185 9.41 8.38 -7.40
CA SER A 185 10.25 8.18 -8.59
C SER A 185 11.15 9.39 -8.79
N LEU A 186 12.44 9.15 -9.02
CA LEU A 186 13.34 10.20 -9.53
C LEU A 186 12.78 10.74 -10.83
N ASN A 187 12.69 12.07 -10.92
CA ASN A 187 12.18 12.76 -12.11
C ASN A 187 13.08 12.45 -13.31
N ASP A 188 12.65 11.53 -14.15
CA ASP A 188 13.26 11.24 -15.43
C ASP A 188 12.48 12.03 -16.50
N LYS A 189 13.18 12.85 -17.28
CA LYS A 189 12.58 13.68 -18.35
C LYS A 189 11.98 12.85 -19.50
N THR A 190 12.06 11.51 -19.43
CA THR A 190 11.42 10.62 -20.39
C THR A 190 9.93 10.53 -20.14
N PHE A 191 9.14 10.31 -21.20
CA PHE A 191 7.69 10.12 -21.07
C PHE A 191 7.33 8.96 -20.12
N ILE A 192 8.07 7.84 -20.15
CA ILE A 192 7.82 6.70 -19.25
C ILE A 192 8.20 7.06 -17.81
N GLY A 193 9.28 7.81 -17.60
CA GLY A 193 9.64 8.32 -16.27
C GLY A 193 8.58 9.26 -15.70
N GLU A 194 8.00 10.16 -16.52
CA GLU A 194 6.87 11.00 -16.13
C GLU A 194 5.66 10.14 -15.74
N PHE A 195 5.32 9.13 -16.54
CA PHE A 195 4.21 8.21 -16.24
C PHE A 195 4.45 7.43 -14.94
N GLU A 196 5.65 6.89 -14.74
CA GLU A 196 6.03 6.17 -13.52
C GLU A 196 6.00 7.07 -12.28
N SER A 197 6.40 8.34 -12.39
CA SER A 197 6.34 9.28 -11.26
C SER A 197 4.90 9.51 -10.76
N LEU A 198 3.91 9.33 -11.63
CA LEU A 198 2.49 9.48 -11.31
C LEU A 198 1.80 8.16 -10.91
N HIS A 199 2.37 7.03 -11.32
CA HIS A 199 1.70 5.71 -11.23
C HIS A 199 2.61 4.58 -10.74
N SER A 200 3.72 4.91 -10.08
CA SER A 200 4.58 3.88 -9.46
C SER A 200 3.78 3.09 -8.43
N PRO A 201 3.80 1.76 -8.47
CA PRO A 201 3.20 0.94 -7.43
C PRO A 201 3.93 1.05 -6.08
N LEU A 202 5.16 1.57 -6.09
CA LEU A 202 5.93 1.80 -4.87
C LEU A 202 5.50 3.08 -4.15
N ASP A 203 4.91 4.07 -4.86
CA ASP A 203 4.38 5.28 -4.24
C ASP A 203 2.96 5.03 -3.70
N LEU A 204 2.84 4.86 -2.40
CA LEU A 204 1.59 4.62 -1.70
C LEU A 204 0.84 5.91 -1.32
N GLY A 205 1.32 7.06 -1.81
CA GLY A 205 0.71 8.39 -1.62
C GLY A 205 1.27 9.15 -0.42
N SER A 206 0.77 10.38 -0.23
CA SER A 206 1.31 11.35 0.74
C SER A 206 0.65 11.31 2.12
N THR A 207 -0.21 10.35 2.40
CA THR A 207 -0.92 10.28 3.69
C THR A 207 -0.46 9.07 4.51
N PRO A 208 -0.16 9.24 5.81
CA PRO A 208 0.27 8.14 6.68
C PRO A 208 -0.81 7.07 6.81
N ALA A 209 -0.40 5.85 7.14
CA ALA A 209 -1.34 4.76 7.34
C ALA A 209 -0.83 3.71 8.34
N LEU A 210 -1.76 3.13 9.08
CA LEU A 210 -1.59 1.81 9.66
C LEU A 210 -1.92 0.78 8.57
N VAL A 211 -0.93 -0.02 8.17
CA VAL A 211 -1.02 -0.91 7.02
C VAL A 211 -1.90 -2.11 7.35
N ARG A 212 -2.85 -2.41 6.49
CA ARG A 212 -3.73 -3.58 6.62
C ARG A 212 -4.12 -4.12 5.26
N PRO A 213 -4.21 -5.44 5.07
CA PRO A 213 -4.71 -6.02 3.83
C PRO A 213 -6.04 -5.41 3.40
N MET A 214 -6.20 -5.13 2.12
CA MET A 214 -7.39 -4.53 1.52
C MET A 214 -7.80 -3.15 2.08
N SER A 215 -6.89 -2.44 2.75
CA SER A 215 -7.03 -1.03 3.09
C SER A 215 -6.40 -0.13 2.01
N ARG A 216 -6.42 1.19 2.22
CA ARG A 216 -5.78 2.17 1.32
C ARG A 216 -4.29 1.88 1.11
N VAL A 217 -3.57 1.54 2.17
CA VAL A 217 -2.19 1.05 2.14
C VAL A 217 -2.23 -0.39 2.63
N SER A 218 -2.12 -1.33 1.69
CA SER A 218 -2.31 -2.75 1.96
C SER A 218 -1.01 -3.53 2.15
N TYR A 219 0.13 -2.93 1.83
CA TYR A 219 1.48 -3.49 1.97
C TYR A 219 2.51 -2.38 2.13
N LEU A 220 3.76 -2.76 2.39
CA LEU A 220 4.93 -1.89 2.37
C LEU A 220 5.97 -2.47 1.41
N PRO A 221 6.53 -1.69 0.48
CA PRO A 221 7.59 -2.16 -0.40
C PRO A 221 8.88 -2.36 0.38
N ALA A 222 9.59 -3.46 0.11
CA ALA A 222 10.89 -3.73 0.72
C ALA A 222 12.03 -2.87 0.15
N THR A 223 11.73 -1.94 -0.73
CA THR A 223 12.69 -0.98 -1.30
C THR A 223 13.40 -0.15 -0.22
N VAL A 224 12.66 0.31 0.81
CA VAL A 224 13.18 0.78 2.10
C VAL A 224 12.21 0.32 3.17
N LEU A 225 12.65 -0.63 3.99
CA LEU A 225 11.83 -1.22 5.04
C LEU A 225 12.64 -1.35 6.33
N VAL A 226 12.28 -0.59 7.36
CA VAL A 226 12.92 -0.66 8.68
C VAL A 226 12.09 -1.52 9.60
N CYS A 227 12.70 -2.54 10.20
CA CYS A 227 12.03 -3.56 10.99
C CYS A 227 12.62 -3.71 12.39
N ASN A 228 11.78 -4.08 13.34
CA ASN A 228 12.26 -4.68 14.59
C ASN A 228 12.83 -6.08 14.28
N THR A 229 14.10 -6.31 14.58
CA THR A 229 14.82 -7.53 14.19
C THR A 229 14.18 -8.79 14.80
N ASN A 230 13.75 -8.72 16.06
CA ASN A 230 13.10 -9.84 16.73
C ASN A 230 11.72 -10.14 16.13
N SER A 231 10.90 -9.11 15.93
CA SER A 231 9.58 -9.26 15.29
C SER A 231 9.72 -9.88 13.91
N LEU A 232 10.69 -9.41 13.10
CA LEU A 232 10.95 -9.94 11.76
C LEU A 232 11.31 -11.42 11.80
N ARG A 233 12.19 -11.83 12.71
CA ARG A 233 12.57 -13.25 12.90
C ARG A 233 11.40 -14.10 13.39
N THR A 234 10.62 -13.60 14.32
CA THR A 234 9.45 -14.31 14.87
C THR A 234 8.41 -14.64 13.81
N VAL A 235 8.17 -13.74 12.86
CA VAL A 235 7.24 -13.97 11.74
C VAL A 235 7.86 -14.77 10.59
N GLY A 236 9.15 -15.15 10.66
CA GLY A 236 9.84 -16.02 9.71
C GLY A 236 10.55 -15.28 8.57
N SER A 237 10.85 -13.99 8.70
CA SER A 237 11.57 -13.19 7.71
C SER A 237 10.92 -13.25 6.30
N PHE A 238 11.67 -13.02 5.20
CA PHE A 238 11.14 -13.12 3.84
C PHE A 238 11.00 -14.58 3.40
N ASP A 239 9.95 -14.89 2.66
CA ASP A 239 9.78 -16.22 2.08
C ASP A 239 10.55 -16.32 0.75
N GLU A 240 11.59 -17.13 0.73
CA GLU A 240 12.49 -17.31 -0.42
C GLU A 240 11.84 -18.07 -1.59
N SER A 241 10.72 -18.75 -1.36
CA SER A 241 9.95 -19.41 -2.43
C SER A 241 9.17 -18.41 -3.29
N LEU A 242 8.96 -17.18 -2.78
CA LEU A 242 8.32 -16.10 -3.50
C LEU A 242 9.37 -15.25 -4.22
N ARG A 243 9.36 -15.28 -5.54
CA ARG A 243 10.20 -14.38 -6.34
C ARG A 243 9.64 -12.95 -6.43
N LEU A 244 8.34 -12.79 -6.18
CA LEU A 244 7.60 -11.54 -6.26
C LEU A 244 6.49 -11.54 -5.21
N GLY A 245 6.32 -10.39 -4.53
CA GLY A 245 5.34 -10.23 -3.47
C GLY A 245 5.80 -10.77 -2.12
N GLU A 246 7.09 -11.05 -1.97
CA GLU A 246 7.71 -11.46 -0.71
C GLU A 246 7.56 -10.39 0.39
N ASP A 247 7.54 -9.11 0.00
CA ASP A 247 7.27 -7.97 0.87
C ASP A 247 5.80 -7.89 1.28
N VAL A 248 4.89 -8.12 0.35
CA VAL A 248 3.45 -8.19 0.62
C VAL A 248 3.14 -9.33 1.58
N ASP A 249 3.67 -10.52 1.32
CA ASP A 249 3.53 -11.71 2.17
C ASP A 249 4.03 -11.43 3.60
N LEU A 250 5.24 -10.87 3.73
CA LEU A 250 5.84 -10.55 5.01
C LEU A 250 4.98 -9.58 5.83
N VAL A 251 4.53 -8.48 5.21
CA VAL A 251 3.67 -7.48 5.85
C VAL A 251 2.34 -8.10 6.27
N TRP A 252 1.76 -8.97 5.46
CA TRP A 252 0.49 -9.62 5.82
C TRP A 252 0.66 -10.63 6.95
N ARG A 253 1.75 -11.41 6.99
CA ARG A 253 2.08 -12.28 8.14
C ARG A 253 2.25 -11.47 9.43
N CYS A 254 2.92 -10.32 9.38
CA CYS A 254 3.02 -9.42 10.53
C CYS A 254 1.64 -8.96 11.03
N THR A 255 0.78 -8.51 10.11
CA THR A 255 -0.56 -8.05 10.48
C THR A 255 -1.46 -9.19 11.01
N GLU A 256 -1.28 -10.41 10.51
CA GLU A 256 -1.97 -11.61 11.00
C GLU A 256 -1.53 -12.01 12.41
N SER A 257 -0.26 -11.77 12.73
CA SER A 257 0.28 -12.00 14.08
C SER A 257 -0.10 -10.88 15.07
N GLY A 258 -0.94 -9.91 14.67
CA GLY A 258 -1.36 -8.79 15.52
C GLY A 258 -0.35 -7.65 15.63
N LEU A 259 0.78 -7.74 14.94
CA LEU A 259 1.79 -6.68 14.88
C LEU A 259 1.36 -5.56 13.93
N TRP A 260 1.90 -4.36 14.15
CA TRP A 260 1.58 -3.20 13.34
C TRP A 260 2.68 -2.92 12.32
N CYS A 261 2.24 -2.55 11.12
CA CYS A 261 3.10 -2.02 10.08
C CYS A 261 2.66 -0.59 9.77
N ARG A 262 3.59 0.36 9.72
CA ARG A 262 3.28 1.78 9.51
C ARG A 262 3.90 2.31 8.24
N TYR A 263 3.12 3.12 7.53
CA TYR A 263 3.58 3.90 6.38
C TYR A 263 3.78 5.36 6.81
N VAL A 264 5.00 5.89 6.61
CA VAL A 264 5.43 7.23 7.06
C VAL A 264 5.84 8.07 5.84
N PRO A 265 4.90 8.67 5.11
CA PRO A 265 5.17 9.41 3.88
C PRO A 265 5.84 10.77 4.09
N ALA A 266 5.98 11.24 5.32
CA ALA A 266 6.75 12.44 5.63
C ALA A 266 8.25 12.29 5.30
N ILE A 267 8.74 11.04 5.24
CA ILE A 267 10.06 10.70 4.75
C ILE A 267 9.91 10.19 3.33
N GLU A 268 10.58 10.83 2.37
CA GLU A 268 10.55 10.46 0.96
C GLU A 268 11.90 9.92 0.52
N CYS A 269 11.90 8.76 -0.13
CA CYS A 269 13.09 8.10 -0.66
C CYS A 269 12.93 7.94 -2.18
N PRO A 270 13.69 8.72 -2.98
CA PRO A 270 13.64 8.62 -4.42
C PRO A 270 14.22 7.30 -4.93
N HIS A 271 13.50 6.66 -5.85
CA HIS A 271 13.88 5.43 -6.52
C HIS A 271 13.97 5.65 -8.03
N ARG A 272 14.84 4.93 -8.73
CA ARG A 272 14.97 5.06 -10.18
C ARG A 272 13.80 4.43 -10.92
N ALA A 273 13.07 5.25 -11.68
CA ALA A 273 11.97 4.79 -12.52
C ALA A 273 12.43 3.92 -13.71
N ARG A 274 11.54 3.07 -14.20
CA ARG A 274 11.74 2.35 -15.47
C ARG A 274 11.76 3.35 -16.63
N ARG A 275 12.65 3.14 -17.62
CA ARG A 275 12.84 4.07 -18.74
C ARG A 275 12.22 3.59 -20.05
N SER A 276 11.78 2.34 -20.12
CA SER A 276 11.19 1.77 -21.33
C SER A 276 9.81 1.20 -21.09
N ILE A 277 8.95 1.31 -22.10
CA ILE A 277 7.59 0.73 -22.07
C ILE A 277 7.62 -0.78 -21.85
N ARG A 278 8.60 -1.47 -22.46
CA ARG A 278 8.75 -2.93 -22.29
C ARG A 278 9.04 -3.30 -20.83
N ALA A 279 9.97 -2.58 -20.19
CA ALA A 279 10.31 -2.83 -18.79
C ALA A 279 9.13 -2.51 -17.87
N LEU A 280 8.38 -1.41 -18.14
CA LEU A 280 7.16 -1.06 -17.43
C LEU A 280 6.12 -2.17 -17.52
N LEU A 281 5.77 -2.61 -18.72
CA LEU A 281 4.74 -3.63 -18.93
C LEU A 281 5.15 -4.98 -18.33
N HIS A 282 6.43 -5.36 -18.48
CA HIS A 282 6.95 -6.58 -17.85
C HIS A 282 6.80 -6.54 -16.31
N GLN A 283 7.18 -5.44 -15.69
CA GLN A 283 7.00 -5.26 -14.24
C GLN A 283 5.53 -5.35 -13.82
N ARG A 284 4.60 -4.73 -14.58
CA ARG A 284 3.15 -4.83 -14.29
C ARG A 284 2.65 -6.26 -14.39
N PHE A 285 3.08 -6.98 -15.43
CA PHE A 285 2.76 -8.40 -15.59
C PHE A 285 3.30 -9.24 -14.42
N GLU A 286 4.54 -9.04 -14.02
CA GLU A 286 5.15 -9.75 -12.91
C GLU A 286 4.39 -9.49 -11.60
N TYR A 287 4.08 -8.24 -11.29
CA TYR A 287 3.28 -7.89 -10.10
C TYR A 287 1.87 -8.51 -10.14
N GLY A 288 1.22 -8.53 -11.29
CA GLY A 288 -0.05 -9.24 -11.44
C GLY A 288 0.09 -10.73 -11.18
N SER A 289 1.19 -11.35 -11.64
CA SER A 289 1.40 -12.79 -11.54
C SER A 289 1.59 -13.31 -10.11
N SER A 290 1.98 -12.43 -9.17
CA SER A 290 2.11 -12.78 -7.75
C SER A 290 0.76 -12.91 -7.02
N ALA A 291 -0.32 -12.31 -7.56
CA ALA A 291 -1.62 -12.25 -6.88
C ALA A 291 -2.18 -13.63 -6.50
N ALA A 292 -2.03 -14.63 -7.37
CA ALA A 292 -2.54 -15.98 -7.11
C ALA A 292 -1.74 -16.71 -6.01
N ALA A 293 -0.41 -16.55 -5.99
CA ALA A 293 0.44 -17.11 -4.94
C ALA A 293 0.15 -16.46 -3.59
N LEU A 294 -0.03 -15.14 -3.56
CA LEU A 294 -0.39 -14.40 -2.37
C LEU A 294 -1.79 -14.80 -1.85
N ASP A 295 -2.79 -14.96 -2.74
CA ASP A 295 -4.13 -15.38 -2.32
C ASP A 295 -4.18 -16.83 -1.81
N HIS A 296 -3.29 -17.69 -2.30
CA HIS A 296 -3.16 -19.05 -1.77
C HIS A 296 -2.68 -19.06 -0.32
N ARG A 297 -1.75 -18.18 0.03
CA ARG A 297 -1.18 -18.01 1.38
C ARG A 297 -2.09 -17.21 2.30
N HIS A 298 -2.71 -16.18 1.78
CA HIS A 298 -3.56 -15.22 2.51
C HIS A 298 -4.94 -15.15 1.87
N PRO A 299 -5.84 -16.11 2.14
CA PRO A 299 -7.12 -16.23 1.46
C PRO A 299 -7.93 -14.94 1.46
N HIS A 300 -8.43 -14.56 0.30
CA HIS A 300 -9.25 -13.36 0.06
C HIS A 300 -8.57 -12.00 0.28
N ARG A 301 -7.24 -11.94 0.49
CA ARG A 301 -6.53 -10.67 0.68
C ARG A 301 -5.98 -10.08 -0.62
N ALA A 302 -5.72 -10.94 -1.62
CA ALA A 302 -5.32 -10.51 -2.97
C ALA A 302 -6.50 -10.37 -3.94
N SER A 303 -7.74 -10.35 -3.44
CA SER A 303 -8.95 -10.21 -4.27
C SER A 303 -8.99 -8.84 -4.99
N PRO A 304 -9.46 -8.79 -6.24
CA PRO A 304 -9.45 -7.56 -7.04
C PRO A 304 -10.41 -6.49 -6.53
N LEU A 305 -11.42 -6.89 -5.79
CA LEU A 305 -12.48 -6.01 -5.28
C LEU A 305 -13.04 -6.53 -3.97
N ARG A 306 -13.25 -5.61 -3.01
CA ARG A 306 -14.09 -5.84 -1.83
C ARG A 306 -15.27 -4.88 -1.88
N ALA A 307 -16.49 -5.41 -1.97
CA ALA A 307 -17.68 -4.59 -2.10
C ALA A 307 -18.88 -5.16 -1.34
N HIS A 308 -19.82 -4.28 -0.98
CA HIS A 308 -21.09 -4.69 -0.37
C HIS A 308 -21.99 -5.37 -1.40
N ALA A 309 -22.68 -6.44 -1.00
CA ALA A 309 -23.55 -7.23 -1.89
C ALA A 309 -24.54 -6.37 -2.69
N LEU A 310 -25.19 -5.39 -2.06
CA LEU A 310 -26.14 -4.49 -2.73
C LEU A 310 -25.52 -3.73 -3.91
N LEU A 311 -24.27 -3.26 -3.80
CA LEU A 311 -23.59 -2.57 -4.90
C LEU A 311 -23.18 -3.53 -6.02
N LEU A 312 -22.82 -4.77 -5.70
CA LEU A 312 -22.55 -5.79 -6.71
C LEU A 312 -23.82 -6.16 -7.47
N VAL A 313 -24.95 -6.31 -6.78
CA VAL A 313 -26.26 -6.54 -7.42
C VAL A 313 -26.63 -5.35 -8.31
N ALA A 314 -26.44 -4.11 -7.86
CA ALA A 314 -26.66 -2.92 -8.69
C ALA A 314 -25.79 -2.95 -9.96
N ALA A 315 -24.50 -3.27 -9.84
CA ALA A 315 -23.58 -3.37 -10.98
C ALA A 315 -24.01 -4.49 -11.97
N MET A 316 -24.40 -5.65 -11.46
CA MET A 316 -24.94 -6.75 -12.29
C MET A 316 -26.25 -6.37 -12.97
N SER A 317 -27.12 -5.65 -12.28
CA SER A 317 -28.37 -5.14 -12.86
C SER A 317 -28.12 -4.17 -14.02
N ILE A 318 -27.11 -3.28 -13.89
CA ILE A 318 -26.69 -2.40 -14.99
C ILE A 318 -26.21 -3.25 -16.19
N LEU A 319 -25.38 -4.25 -15.92
CA LEU A 319 -24.86 -5.15 -16.94
C LEU A 319 -25.99 -5.90 -17.68
N MET A 320 -27.04 -6.32 -16.96
CA MET A 320 -28.22 -6.96 -17.52
C MET A 320 -29.19 -5.97 -18.19
N GLY A 321 -29.01 -4.66 -18.05
CA GLY A 321 -29.89 -3.62 -18.57
C GLY A 321 -31.12 -3.34 -17.72
N LEU A 322 -31.12 -3.84 -16.47
CA LEU A 322 -32.22 -3.66 -15.51
C LEU A 322 -31.99 -2.37 -14.70
N LEU A 323 -32.05 -1.21 -15.35
CA LEU A 323 -31.68 0.07 -14.73
C LEU A 323 -32.55 0.44 -13.53
N SER A 324 -33.85 0.15 -13.58
CA SER A 324 -34.76 0.38 -12.44
C SER A 324 -34.37 -0.44 -11.24
N VAL A 325 -33.97 -1.69 -11.42
CA VAL A 325 -33.47 -2.56 -10.36
C VAL A 325 -32.15 -2.01 -9.79
N ALA A 326 -31.24 -1.56 -10.64
CA ALA A 326 -29.99 -0.95 -10.20
C ALA A 326 -30.23 0.29 -9.33
N VAL A 327 -31.15 1.17 -9.71
CA VAL A 327 -31.51 2.36 -8.91
C VAL A 327 -32.06 1.95 -7.54
N VAL A 328 -32.92 0.93 -7.47
CA VAL A 328 -33.44 0.41 -6.21
C VAL A 328 -32.29 -0.08 -5.30
N PHE A 329 -31.35 -0.87 -5.83
CA PHE A 329 -30.23 -1.37 -5.02
C PHE A 329 -29.23 -0.28 -4.60
N ILE A 330 -29.03 0.76 -5.41
CA ILE A 330 -28.28 1.96 -5.01
C ILE A 330 -28.99 2.67 -3.85
N ALA A 331 -30.30 2.89 -3.96
CA ALA A 331 -31.08 3.50 -2.90
C ALA A 331 -31.05 2.67 -1.59
N LEU A 332 -31.21 1.35 -1.69
CA LEU A 332 -31.08 0.43 -0.56
C LEU A 332 -29.69 0.50 0.08
N THR A 333 -28.63 0.68 -0.72
CA THR A 333 -27.27 0.85 -0.19
C THR A 333 -27.15 2.13 0.64
N ILE A 334 -27.71 3.25 0.18
CA ILE A 334 -27.72 4.51 0.90
C ILE A 334 -28.52 4.36 2.21
N LEU A 335 -29.72 3.78 2.15
CA LEU A 335 -30.57 3.53 3.31
C LEU A 335 -29.87 2.63 4.35
N TYR A 336 -29.28 1.53 3.89
CA TYR A 336 -28.53 0.60 4.74
C TYR A 336 -27.35 1.31 5.44
N PHE A 337 -26.58 2.12 4.71
CA PHE A 337 -25.47 2.87 5.29
C PHE A 337 -25.93 3.91 6.31
N CYS A 338 -26.99 4.66 6.00
CA CYS A 338 -27.60 5.62 6.92
C CYS A 338 -28.16 4.92 8.17
N TRP A 339 -28.79 3.75 8.00
CA TRP A 339 -29.28 2.93 9.11
C TRP A 339 -28.13 2.39 9.97
N SER A 340 -27.01 1.93 9.35
CA SER A 340 -25.85 1.42 10.09
C SER A 340 -25.20 2.47 10.99
N LEU A 341 -25.33 3.75 10.65
CA LEU A 341 -24.83 4.88 11.44
C LEU A 341 -25.88 5.51 12.38
N ARG A 342 -27.07 4.90 12.53
CA ARG A 342 -28.17 5.52 13.31
C ARG A 342 -27.83 5.73 14.80
N SER A 343 -26.97 4.87 15.37
CA SER A 343 -26.50 4.97 16.76
C SER A 343 -25.42 6.04 16.96
N THR A 344 -24.87 6.60 15.87
CA THR A 344 -23.84 7.64 15.93
C THR A 344 -24.49 9.03 16.00
N LYS A 345 -23.76 9.99 16.57
CA LYS A 345 -24.20 11.41 16.62
C LYS A 345 -23.91 12.16 15.30
N ILE A 346 -23.95 11.48 14.17
CA ILE A 346 -23.73 12.05 12.83
C ILE A 346 -25.09 12.46 12.23
N SER A 347 -25.18 13.67 11.67
CA SER A 347 -26.40 14.17 11.03
C SER A 347 -26.80 13.34 9.81
N MET A 348 -28.09 13.31 9.46
CA MET A 348 -28.58 12.57 8.30
C MET A 348 -27.94 13.04 7.00
N THR A 349 -27.76 14.35 6.81
CA THR A 349 -27.07 14.93 5.66
C THR A 349 -25.63 14.42 5.52
N SER A 350 -24.91 14.33 6.64
CA SER A 350 -23.55 13.77 6.64
C SER A 350 -23.54 12.28 6.36
N ARG A 351 -24.49 11.51 6.87
CA ARG A 351 -24.62 10.07 6.58
C ARG A 351 -24.87 9.81 5.10
N THR A 352 -25.78 10.56 4.46
CA THR A 352 -26.05 10.44 3.02
C THR A 352 -24.84 10.84 2.18
N ARG A 353 -24.11 11.91 2.55
CA ARG A 353 -22.87 12.31 1.90
C ARG A 353 -21.79 11.21 2.00
N LEU A 354 -21.60 10.63 3.19
CA LEU A 354 -20.64 9.53 3.39
C LEU A 354 -21.04 8.27 2.59
N ALA A 355 -22.35 7.95 2.56
CA ALA A 355 -22.87 6.84 1.74
C ALA A 355 -22.55 7.05 0.24
N TRP A 356 -22.80 8.26 -0.26
CA TRP A 356 -22.50 8.63 -1.64
C TRP A 356 -20.99 8.53 -1.95
N LEU A 357 -20.12 9.05 -1.08
CA LEU A 357 -18.67 8.92 -1.23
C LEU A 357 -18.23 7.44 -1.25
N GLY A 358 -18.87 6.60 -0.43
CA GLY A 358 -18.64 5.15 -0.43
C GLY A 358 -19.04 4.48 -1.75
N ILE A 359 -20.16 4.87 -2.34
CA ILE A 359 -20.61 4.39 -3.66
C ILE A 359 -19.62 4.80 -4.74
N VAL A 360 -19.25 6.09 -4.80
CA VAL A 360 -18.30 6.61 -5.79
C VAL A 360 -16.94 5.90 -5.67
N SER A 361 -16.45 5.70 -4.44
CA SER A 361 -15.19 4.97 -4.21
C SER A 361 -15.29 3.51 -4.68
N THR A 362 -16.40 2.82 -4.36
CA THR A 362 -16.61 1.43 -4.79
C THR A 362 -16.73 1.33 -6.31
N THR A 363 -17.38 2.28 -6.97
CA THR A 363 -17.48 2.33 -8.44
C THR A 363 -16.08 2.51 -9.07
N LYS A 364 -15.22 3.34 -8.50
CA LYS A 364 -13.83 3.48 -8.96
C LYS A 364 -13.03 2.19 -8.79
N LEU A 365 -13.18 1.52 -7.65
CA LEU A 365 -12.54 0.22 -7.40
C LEU A 365 -13.06 -0.88 -8.33
N LEU A 366 -14.37 -0.87 -8.65
CA LEU A 366 -14.96 -1.78 -9.63
C LEU A 366 -14.39 -1.55 -11.04
N ALA A 367 -14.27 -0.30 -11.47
CA ALA A 367 -13.67 0.05 -12.75
C ALA A 367 -12.19 -0.42 -12.82
N GLN A 368 -11.44 -0.24 -11.75
CA GLN A 368 -10.07 -0.75 -11.65
C GLN A 368 -10.04 -2.29 -11.69
N ALA A 369 -10.94 -2.98 -10.99
CA ALA A 369 -11.02 -4.45 -11.00
C ALA A 369 -11.37 -4.97 -12.40
N ILE A 370 -12.28 -4.32 -13.13
CA ILE A 370 -12.59 -4.66 -14.53
C ILE A 370 -11.32 -4.56 -15.37
N MET A 371 -10.58 -3.47 -15.30
CA MET A 371 -9.37 -3.28 -16.13
C MET A 371 -8.20 -4.15 -15.69
N ARG A 372 -7.97 -4.31 -14.38
CA ARG A 372 -6.79 -5.00 -13.83
C ARG A 372 -7.00 -6.49 -13.56
N CYS A 373 -8.24 -7.00 -13.79
CA CYS A 373 -8.54 -8.41 -13.57
C CYS A 373 -9.51 -8.98 -14.63
N TRP A 374 -10.63 -8.32 -14.89
CA TRP A 374 -11.75 -8.93 -15.60
C TRP A 374 -11.91 -8.48 -17.06
N TRP A 375 -11.05 -7.60 -17.59
CA TRP A 375 -11.18 -7.12 -18.98
C TRP A 375 -11.26 -8.26 -20.02
N PRO A 376 -10.58 -9.42 -19.90
CA PRO A 376 -10.73 -10.49 -20.88
C PRO A 376 -12.16 -11.06 -20.91
N LEU A 377 -12.79 -11.19 -19.74
CA LEU A 377 -14.18 -11.67 -19.63
C LEU A 377 -15.16 -10.66 -20.21
N PHE A 378 -14.97 -9.37 -19.93
CA PHE A 378 -15.82 -8.31 -20.48
C PHE A 378 -15.65 -8.17 -22.00
N LEU A 379 -14.44 -8.35 -22.53
CA LEU A 379 -14.20 -8.36 -23.97
C LEU A 379 -14.92 -9.54 -24.64
N LEU A 380 -14.80 -10.75 -24.10
CA LEU A 380 -15.51 -11.93 -24.62
C LEU A 380 -17.03 -11.75 -24.52
N ALA A 381 -17.55 -11.26 -23.41
CA ALA A 381 -18.98 -11.01 -23.25
C ALA A 381 -19.51 -9.91 -24.19
N SER A 382 -18.65 -9.00 -24.65
CA SER A 382 -19.02 -7.97 -25.62
C SER A 382 -19.34 -8.52 -27.01
N LEU A 383 -18.92 -9.75 -27.32
CA LEU A 383 -19.26 -10.45 -28.55
C LEU A 383 -20.77 -10.90 -28.57
N VAL A 384 -21.36 -11.06 -27.38
CA VAL A 384 -22.74 -11.48 -27.20
C VAL A 384 -23.67 -10.28 -26.96
N SER A 385 -23.18 -9.26 -26.25
CA SER A 385 -23.95 -8.06 -25.91
C SER A 385 -23.03 -6.84 -25.87
N TRP A 386 -23.51 -5.70 -26.35
CA TRP A 386 -22.77 -4.44 -26.35
C TRP A 386 -22.52 -3.85 -24.95
N ARG A 387 -23.33 -4.23 -23.94
CA ARG A 387 -23.26 -3.67 -22.57
C ARG A 387 -21.93 -3.93 -21.85
N PRO A 388 -21.37 -5.16 -21.85
CA PRO A 388 -20.03 -5.40 -21.32
C PRO A 388 -18.95 -4.54 -21.98
N GLY A 389 -19.04 -4.34 -23.31
CA GLY A 389 -18.14 -3.47 -24.07
C GLY A 389 -18.19 -2.00 -23.60
N VAL A 390 -19.40 -1.49 -23.37
CA VAL A 390 -19.58 -0.14 -22.79
C VAL A 390 -19.01 -0.05 -21.39
N MET A 391 -19.27 -1.02 -20.51
CA MET A 391 -18.70 -1.03 -19.16
C MET A 391 -17.15 -1.11 -19.19
N LEU A 392 -16.59 -1.91 -20.08
CA LEU A 392 -15.15 -1.99 -20.29
C LEU A 392 -14.58 -0.63 -20.73
N THR A 393 -15.23 0.02 -21.71
CA THR A 393 -14.83 1.36 -22.19
C THR A 393 -14.90 2.40 -21.09
N PHE A 394 -15.98 2.45 -20.32
CA PHE A 394 -16.08 3.34 -19.15
C PHE A 394 -15.00 3.05 -18.12
N SER A 395 -14.73 1.78 -17.83
CA SER A 395 -13.69 1.36 -16.87
C SER A 395 -12.28 1.73 -17.32
N ALA A 396 -12.02 1.76 -18.63
CA ALA A 396 -10.75 2.22 -19.19
C ALA A 396 -10.62 3.75 -19.19
N LEU A 397 -11.68 4.45 -19.64
CA LEU A 397 -11.62 5.89 -19.88
C LEU A 397 -11.80 6.74 -18.64
N VAL A 398 -12.77 6.42 -17.77
CA VAL A 398 -13.10 7.28 -16.61
C VAL A 398 -11.93 7.47 -15.64
N PRO A 399 -11.23 6.41 -15.18
CA PRO A 399 -10.03 6.58 -14.35
C PRO A 399 -8.89 7.30 -15.07
N SER A 400 -8.74 7.05 -16.38
CA SER A 400 -7.68 7.63 -17.20
C SER A 400 -7.91 9.12 -17.45
N ILE A 401 -9.14 9.54 -17.76
CA ILE A 401 -9.53 10.95 -17.90
C ILE A 401 -9.40 11.69 -16.55
N SER A 402 -9.84 11.06 -15.46
CA SER A 402 -9.65 11.63 -14.11
C SER A 402 -8.16 11.87 -13.81
N GLY A 403 -7.28 10.95 -14.22
CA GLY A 403 -5.83 11.12 -14.14
C GLY A 403 -5.32 12.27 -15.01
N LEU A 404 -5.78 12.38 -16.24
CA LEU A 404 -5.44 13.51 -17.12
C LEU A 404 -5.79 14.86 -16.49
N MET A 405 -6.99 14.98 -15.94
CA MET A 405 -7.45 16.22 -15.31
C MET A 405 -6.65 16.58 -14.06
N ARG A 406 -6.23 15.57 -13.30
CA ARG A 406 -5.49 15.73 -12.06
C ARG A 406 -4.02 16.06 -12.31
N PHE A 407 -3.36 15.31 -13.19
CA PHE A 407 -1.90 15.33 -13.35
C PHE A 407 -1.43 16.21 -14.52
N LYS A 408 -2.32 16.49 -15.48
CA LYS A 408 -2.04 17.34 -16.68
C LYS A 408 -0.73 16.93 -17.37
N PRO A 409 -0.56 15.65 -17.77
CA PRO A 409 0.68 15.17 -18.37
C PRO A 409 0.97 15.87 -19.71
N ASN A 410 2.27 16.01 -20.04
CA ASN A 410 2.70 16.68 -21.27
C ASN A 410 2.19 16.00 -22.55
N HIS A 411 1.93 14.67 -22.51
CA HIS A 411 1.48 13.87 -23.65
C HIS A 411 0.16 13.12 -23.34
N PRO A 412 -1.01 13.76 -23.38
CA PRO A 412 -2.28 13.21 -22.89
C PRO A 412 -2.71 11.91 -23.59
N ILE A 413 -2.55 11.80 -24.92
CA ILE A 413 -2.93 10.59 -25.68
C ILE A 413 -2.00 9.42 -25.31
N ARG A 414 -0.69 9.65 -25.26
CA ARG A 414 0.27 8.62 -24.85
C ARG A 414 0.02 8.18 -23.42
N TYR A 415 -0.31 9.10 -22.52
CA TYR A 415 -0.67 8.81 -21.13
C TYR A 415 -1.88 7.88 -21.05
N LEU A 416 -2.97 8.16 -21.79
CA LEU A 416 -4.16 7.29 -21.84
C LEU A 416 -3.81 5.88 -22.32
N LEU A 417 -3.07 5.77 -23.41
CA LEU A 417 -2.68 4.48 -23.98
C LEU A 417 -1.83 3.67 -23.00
N VAL A 418 -0.79 4.28 -22.43
CA VAL A 418 0.10 3.58 -21.49
C VAL A 418 -0.65 3.20 -20.22
N ARG A 419 -1.57 4.02 -19.73
CA ARG A 419 -2.42 3.71 -18.57
C ARG A 419 -3.24 2.45 -18.82
N ILE A 420 -3.95 2.39 -19.94
CA ILE A 420 -4.79 1.25 -20.31
C ILE A 420 -3.94 -0.02 -20.49
N ILE A 421 -2.86 0.06 -21.29
CA ILE A 421 -2.00 -1.10 -21.57
C ILE A 421 -1.31 -1.59 -20.28
N SER A 422 -0.94 -0.68 -19.38
CA SER A 422 -0.36 -1.01 -18.08
C SER A 422 -1.32 -1.83 -17.20
N ASP A 423 -2.60 -1.41 -17.11
CA ASP A 423 -3.62 -2.16 -16.37
C ASP A 423 -3.94 -3.51 -17.04
N MET A 424 -3.96 -3.57 -18.37
CA MET A 424 -4.12 -4.84 -19.11
C MET A 424 -2.95 -5.79 -18.91
N SER A 425 -1.70 -5.28 -18.89
CA SER A 425 -0.51 -6.09 -18.61
C SER A 425 -0.56 -6.69 -17.21
N TYR A 426 -0.94 -5.91 -16.20
CA TYR A 426 -1.15 -6.40 -14.84
C TYR A 426 -2.20 -7.53 -14.82
N ALA A 427 -3.36 -7.34 -15.46
CA ALA A 427 -4.39 -8.35 -15.55
C ALA A 427 -3.90 -9.64 -16.21
N SER A 428 -3.14 -9.53 -17.31
CA SER A 428 -2.55 -10.70 -17.98
C SER A 428 -1.65 -11.48 -17.02
N GLY A 429 -0.89 -10.79 -16.16
CA GLY A 429 -0.14 -11.41 -15.07
C GLY A 429 -1.03 -12.14 -14.07
N VAL A 430 -2.13 -11.52 -13.61
CA VAL A 430 -3.09 -12.15 -12.68
C VAL A 430 -3.65 -13.45 -13.26
N TRP A 431 -4.06 -13.44 -14.53
CA TRP A 431 -4.53 -14.66 -15.21
C TRP A 431 -3.46 -15.71 -15.37
N ALA A 432 -2.23 -15.32 -15.75
CA ALA A 432 -1.11 -16.24 -15.84
C ALA A 432 -0.79 -16.88 -14.47
N GLY A 433 -0.85 -16.10 -13.39
CA GLY A 433 -0.70 -16.59 -12.03
C GLY A 433 -1.82 -17.57 -11.65
N ALA A 434 -3.09 -17.23 -11.94
CA ALA A 434 -4.25 -18.08 -11.67
C ALA A 434 -4.16 -19.44 -12.41
N ILE A 435 -3.77 -19.43 -13.68
CA ILE A 435 -3.58 -20.66 -14.47
C ILE A 435 -2.44 -21.50 -13.89
N ARG A 436 -1.30 -20.89 -13.58
CA ARG A 436 -0.12 -21.58 -13.02
C ARG A 436 -0.41 -22.23 -11.67
N THR A 437 -1.14 -21.55 -10.79
CA THR A 437 -1.53 -22.08 -9.46
C THR A 437 -2.80 -22.91 -9.49
N ARG A 438 -3.46 -23.03 -10.66
CA ARG A 438 -4.77 -23.70 -10.83
C ARG A 438 -5.83 -23.17 -9.85
N SER A 439 -5.81 -21.88 -9.54
CA SER A 439 -6.72 -21.24 -8.58
C SER A 439 -7.32 -19.98 -9.19
N VAL A 440 -8.64 -19.89 -9.20
CA VAL A 440 -9.40 -18.72 -9.65
C VAL A 440 -9.74 -17.76 -8.51
N ARG A 441 -9.34 -18.08 -7.27
CA ARG A 441 -9.75 -17.32 -6.08
C ARG A 441 -9.31 -15.85 -6.16
N CYS A 442 -8.09 -15.59 -6.64
CA CYS A 442 -7.57 -14.22 -6.85
C CYS A 442 -8.34 -13.41 -7.91
N LEU A 443 -9.23 -14.06 -8.68
CA LEU A 443 -10.11 -13.41 -9.66
C LEU A 443 -11.49 -13.07 -9.06
N LEU A 444 -11.82 -13.60 -7.88
CA LEU A 444 -13.14 -13.42 -7.28
C LEU A 444 -13.19 -12.21 -6.35
N PRO A 445 -14.30 -11.44 -6.34
CA PRO A 445 -14.48 -10.35 -5.39
C PRO A 445 -14.79 -10.88 -3.98
N VAL A 446 -14.39 -10.12 -2.96
CA VAL A 446 -14.85 -10.35 -1.59
C VAL A 446 -16.18 -9.64 -1.38
N ILE A 447 -17.22 -10.42 -1.14
CA ILE A 447 -18.58 -9.92 -0.92
C ILE A 447 -18.80 -9.70 0.57
N THR A 448 -19.19 -8.48 0.96
CA THR A 448 -19.55 -8.16 2.34
C THR A 448 -21.05 -7.96 2.46
N VAL A 449 -21.67 -8.62 3.43
CA VAL A 449 -23.12 -8.49 3.72
C VAL A 449 -23.35 -7.60 4.95
N ARG A 450 -22.45 -7.64 5.93
CA ARG A 450 -22.48 -6.79 7.12
C ARG A 450 -21.22 -5.95 7.18
N ARG A 451 -21.35 -4.63 7.33
CA ARG A 451 -20.27 -3.81 7.87
C ARG A 451 -20.49 -3.76 9.39
N SER A 452 -19.61 -4.39 10.15
CA SER A 452 -19.48 -4.07 11.56
C SER A 452 -18.80 -2.71 11.64
N ILE A 453 -19.56 -1.66 11.85
CA ILE A 453 -18.99 -0.44 12.44
C ILE A 453 -18.77 -0.84 13.90
N SER A 454 -17.53 -1.10 14.28
CA SER A 454 -17.17 -1.36 15.68
C SER A 454 -17.36 -0.06 16.45
N HIS A 455 -18.00 -0.16 17.60
CA HIS A 455 -18.24 0.93 18.55
C HIS A 455 -17.13 0.93 19.61
#